data_c0ef687a81d8139320a300d32ff3adae
#
_entry.id   c0ef687a81d8139320a300d32ff3adae
#
_cell.length_a   1.000
_cell.length_b   1.000
_cell.length_c   1.000
_cell.angle_alpha   90.00
_cell.angle_beta   90.00
_cell.angle_gamma   90.00
#
_symmetry.space_group_name_H-M   'P 1'
#
loop_
_entity.id
_entity.type
_entity.pdbx_description
1 polymer ?
#
loop_
_entity_poly.entity_id
_entity_poly.type
_entity_poly.pdbx_seq_one_letter_code
_entity_poly.pdbx_strand_id
1 'polypeptide(L)'
;GEKCYADSQGWLDTEEWADDAKLKHLEEFAKEIRANADAFVLIGVGGSNNAARSVVEALREDGAPEIIYAGNTLSPDALNRMMKKLEGKSIYIDCIAKNFETLEPGSSFRILRQYMEKTYGEEAHKRIIATGTIGSSLEELCTKYGYTFLEFPLNVGGRYTAMTNVGLLPMAVAGIDIRALVQGAKDMQKRVHEESAENNIAYQYACLRNLYYQEGYRVEMLSSFEPQFRFFYKWWIQLFAESEGKENKGIFPVAGEFSEELHSVGQFIQDGSPIIFETFLDVTKQNSSLIVAPDEKEDYFNYLDGKDFWEINKAAYHATVTAHSKKLPCLTIEVGELDAYHFGQLFYFFQFACYLSCKIMGVNAFDQPGVEAYKKWMFEALGK
;
A
#
# COMPACT_ATOMS: atom_id res chain seq x y z
N GLY A 1 18.74 -5.70 -20.85
CA GLY A 1 18.21 -4.42 -20.39
C GLY A 1 16.77 -4.16 -20.84
N GLU A 2 16.51 -4.00 -22.14
CA GLU A 2 15.16 -3.68 -22.65
C GLU A 2 14.13 -4.78 -22.44
N LYS A 3 14.52 -6.05 -22.44
CA LYS A 3 13.58 -7.18 -22.16
C LYS A 3 12.96 -7.14 -20.77
N CYS A 4 13.68 -6.67 -19.74
CA CYS A 4 13.14 -6.54 -18.40
C CYS A 4 12.04 -5.47 -18.26
N TYR A 5 12.01 -4.46 -19.11
CA TYR A 5 10.98 -3.42 -19.08
C TYR A 5 9.65 -3.89 -19.65
N ALA A 6 9.69 -4.62 -20.78
CA ALA A 6 8.49 -5.16 -21.40
C ALA A 6 7.80 -6.20 -20.51
N ASP A 7 8.60 -7.02 -19.82
CA ASP A 7 8.11 -8.12 -18.98
C ASP A 7 7.55 -7.67 -17.61
N SER A 8 7.52 -6.37 -17.31
CA SER A 8 7.05 -5.84 -16.01
C SER A 8 5.97 -4.76 -16.15
N GLN A 9 5.32 -4.68 -17.29
CA GLN A 9 4.32 -3.66 -17.64
C GLN A 9 2.86 -4.15 -17.58
N GLY A 10 2.61 -5.38 -17.13
CA GLY A 10 1.25 -5.93 -17.04
C GLY A 10 0.29 -5.16 -16.12
N TRP A 11 0.81 -4.31 -15.24
CA TRP A 11 0.00 -3.42 -14.40
C TRP A 11 -0.60 -2.22 -15.17
N LEU A 12 -0.08 -1.91 -16.38
CA LEU A 12 -0.57 -0.77 -17.19
C LEU A 12 -2.00 -0.97 -17.67
N ASP A 13 -2.42 -2.21 -17.88
CA ASP A 13 -3.79 -2.53 -18.21
C ASP A 13 -4.48 -3.18 -17.00
N THR A 14 -5.29 -2.38 -16.32
CA THR A 14 -6.05 -2.85 -15.15
C THR A 14 -7.02 -3.99 -15.49
N GLU A 15 -7.57 -4.02 -16.71
CA GLU A 15 -8.49 -5.06 -17.17
C GLU A 15 -7.81 -6.44 -17.27
N GLU A 16 -6.51 -6.48 -17.59
CA GLU A 16 -5.77 -7.75 -17.71
C GLU A 16 -5.87 -8.60 -16.44
N TRP A 17 -5.80 -7.96 -15.26
CA TRP A 17 -5.76 -8.66 -13.97
C TRP A 17 -7.01 -8.51 -13.11
N ALA A 18 -7.91 -7.59 -13.47
CA ALA A 18 -9.12 -7.27 -12.72
C ALA A 18 -10.34 -7.08 -13.63
N ASP A 19 -10.56 -8.02 -14.55
CA ASP A 19 -11.78 -8.09 -15.34
C ASP A 19 -12.98 -8.54 -14.48
N ASP A 20 -14.19 -8.42 -15.02
CA ASP A 20 -15.43 -8.74 -14.29
C ASP A 20 -15.48 -10.20 -13.80
N ALA A 21 -14.96 -11.14 -14.58
CA ALA A 21 -14.96 -12.57 -14.21
C ALA A 21 -14.01 -12.85 -13.05
N LYS A 22 -12.80 -12.24 -13.06
CA LYS A 22 -11.84 -12.35 -11.96
C LYS A 22 -12.36 -11.68 -10.68
N LEU A 23 -12.94 -10.49 -10.80
CA LEU A 23 -13.54 -9.81 -9.65
C LEU A 23 -14.67 -10.63 -9.03
N LYS A 24 -15.58 -11.16 -9.85
CA LYS A 24 -16.65 -12.03 -9.38
C LYS A 24 -16.12 -13.26 -8.64
N HIS A 25 -15.10 -13.91 -9.19
CA HIS A 25 -14.46 -15.06 -8.54
C HIS A 25 -13.87 -14.69 -7.17
N LEU A 26 -13.16 -13.56 -7.07
CA LEU A 26 -12.61 -13.09 -5.79
C LEU A 26 -13.69 -12.71 -4.78
N GLU A 27 -14.78 -12.09 -5.22
CA GLU A 27 -15.93 -11.75 -4.36
C GLU A 27 -16.60 -12.99 -3.78
N GLU A 28 -16.84 -14.01 -4.63
CA GLU A 28 -17.42 -15.27 -4.21
C GLU A 28 -16.51 -16.00 -3.21
N PHE A 29 -15.21 -16.03 -3.47
CA PHE A 29 -14.24 -16.65 -2.59
C PHE A 29 -14.08 -15.87 -1.26
N ALA A 30 -13.99 -14.56 -1.32
CA ALA A 30 -13.96 -13.71 -0.13
C ALA A 30 -15.23 -13.86 0.73
N LYS A 31 -16.40 -14.02 0.10
CA LYS A 31 -17.66 -14.27 0.79
C LYS A 31 -17.64 -15.59 1.56
N GLU A 32 -17.06 -16.65 0.96
CA GLU A 32 -16.87 -17.93 1.64
C GLU A 32 -15.95 -17.78 2.86
N ILE A 33 -14.82 -17.10 2.70
CA ILE A 33 -13.88 -16.85 3.80
C ILE A 33 -14.56 -16.04 4.91
N ARG A 34 -15.24 -14.94 4.57
CA ARG A 34 -15.97 -14.09 5.55
C ARG A 34 -17.02 -14.84 6.34
N ALA A 35 -17.69 -15.82 5.72
CA ALA A 35 -18.71 -16.63 6.38
C ALA A 35 -18.10 -17.66 7.38
N ASN A 36 -16.82 -17.97 7.26
CA ASN A 36 -16.18 -19.07 7.98
C ASN A 36 -14.94 -18.66 8.80
N ALA A 37 -14.58 -17.38 8.84
CA ALA A 37 -13.37 -16.91 9.50
C ALA A 37 -13.63 -15.73 10.43
N ASP A 38 -13.03 -15.78 11.61
CA ASP A 38 -12.88 -14.62 12.51
C ASP A 38 -11.67 -13.77 12.12
N ALA A 39 -10.65 -14.41 11.52
CA ALA A 39 -9.45 -13.73 11.07
C ALA A 39 -8.90 -14.34 9.76
N PHE A 40 -8.27 -13.48 8.97
CA PHE A 40 -7.54 -13.83 7.76
C PHE A 40 -6.08 -13.40 7.90
N VAL A 41 -5.15 -14.35 7.79
CA VAL A 41 -3.72 -14.07 7.95
C VAL A 41 -3.08 -13.86 6.59
N LEU A 42 -2.71 -12.61 6.31
CA LEU A 42 -1.97 -12.21 5.12
C LEU A 42 -0.47 -12.40 5.37
N ILE A 43 0.13 -13.39 4.74
CA ILE A 43 1.56 -13.72 4.87
C ILE A 43 2.29 -13.15 3.66
N GLY A 44 2.98 -12.04 3.83
CA GLY A 44 3.69 -11.38 2.73
C GLY A 44 4.57 -10.24 3.22
N VAL A 45 5.53 -9.82 2.39
CA VAL A 45 6.44 -8.71 2.67
C VAL A 45 6.47 -7.74 1.49
N GLY A 46 6.71 -6.48 1.76
CA GLY A 46 6.80 -5.43 0.74
C GLY A 46 5.53 -5.36 -0.11
N GLY A 47 5.65 -5.47 -1.43
CA GLY A 47 4.52 -5.39 -2.36
C GLY A 47 3.43 -6.44 -2.16
N SER A 48 3.77 -7.59 -1.59
CA SER A 48 2.80 -8.63 -1.24
C SER A 48 1.93 -8.28 -0.01
N ASN A 49 2.20 -7.16 0.66
CA ASN A 49 1.51 -6.72 1.86
C ASN A 49 1.03 -5.26 1.77
N ASN A 50 1.92 -4.35 1.30
CA ASN A 50 1.72 -2.91 1.51
C ASN A 50 0.48 -2.35 0.79
N ALA A 51 0.18 -2.77 -0.43
CA ALA A 51 -0.97 -2.27 -1.18
C ALA A 51 -2.28 -2.69 -0.50
N ALA A 52 -2.45 -3.99 -0.20
CA ALA A 52 -3.64 -4.48 0.50
C ALA A 52 -3.79 -3.81 1.87
N ARG A 53 -2.72 -3.79 2.65
CA ARG A 53 -2.74 -3.20 4.00
C ARG A 53 -3.14 -1.74 4.00
N SER A 54 -2.72 -0.96 3.00
CA SER A 54 -3.05 0.47 2.93
C SER A 54 -4.56 0.72 2.87
N VAL A 55 -5.29 -0.09 2.13
CA VAL A 55 -6.74 0.05 1.97
C VAL A 55 -7.49 -0.63 3.13
N VAL A 56 -7.02 -1.81 3.54
CA VAL A 56 -7.62 -2.56 4.66
C VAL A 56 -7.59 -1.74 5.96
N GLU A 57 -6.45 -1.17 6.32
CA GLU A 57 -6.32 -0.38 7.55
C GLU A 57 -7.12 0.95 7.49
N ALA A 58 -7.38 1.45 6.28
CA ALA A 58 -8.18 2.66 6.09
C ALA A 58 -9.69 2.40 6.08
N LEU A 59 -10.14 1.28 5.49
CA LEU A 59 -11.52 1.11 5.06
C LEU A 59 -12.17 -0.22 5.47
N ARG A 60 -11.50 -1.07 6.26
CA ARG A 60 -12.07 -2.38 6.65
C ARG A 60 -13.48 -2.22 7.21
N GLU A 61 -14.40 -3.00 6.70
CA GLU A 61 -15.80 -3.01 7.13
C GLU A 61 -15.95 -3.59 8.56
N ASP A 62 -16.81 -2.98 9.35
CA ASP A 62 -17.17 -3.52 10.65
C ASP A 62 -17.84 -4.90 10.50
N GLY A 63 -17.37 -5.87 11.30
CA GLY A 63 -17.85 -7.25 11.23
C GLY A 63 -17.15 -8.12 10.17
N ALA A 64 -16.30 -7.57 9.30
CA ALA A 64 -15.42 -8.37 8.48
C ALA A 64 -14.32 -9.07 9.31
N PRO A 65 -13.76 -10.21 8.85
CA PRO A 65 -12.64 -10.85 9.52
C PRO A 65 -11.51 -9.90 9.83
N GLU A 66 -10.85 -10.07 10.99
CA GLU A 66 -9.63 -9.33 11.31
C GLU A 66 -8.52 -9.72 10.33
N ILE A 67 -7.91 -8.74 9.65
CA ILE A 67 -6.76 -9.03 8.80
C ILE A 67 -5.50 -8.95 9.66
N ILE A 68 -4.83 -10.09 9.80
CA ILE A 68 -3.59 -10.22 10.60
C ILE A 68 -2.41 -10.38 9.65
N TYR A 69 -1.38 -9.58 9.84
CA TYR A 69 -0.22 -9.54 8.95
C TYR A 69 0.93 -10.37 9.50
N ALA A 70 1.47 -11.25 8.66
CA ALA A 70 2.63 -12.09 8.92
C ALA A 70 3.63 -12.05 7.75
N GLY A 71 4.82 -12.62 7.92
CA GLY A 71 5.83 -12.64 6.86
C GLY A 71 6.49 -11.30 6.56
N ASN A 72 6.34 -10.34 7.44
CA ASN A 72 6.90 -8.98 7.33
C ASN A 72 7.93 -8.68 8.42
N THR A 73 8.29 -9.66 9.23
CA THR A 73 9.27 -9.54 10.30
C THR A 73 9.90 -10.91 10.61
N LEU A 74 11.11 -10.88 11.14
CA LEU A 74 11.83 -12.03 11.70
C LEU A 74 11.92 -11.95 13.24
N SER A 75 11.20 -11.03 13.87
CA SER A 75 11.17 -10.89 15.33
C SER A 75 10.37 -12.04 15.98
N PRO A 76 10.99 -12.88 16.83
CA PRO A 76 10.26 -13.96 17.51
C PRO A 76 9.19 -13.44 18.46
N ASP A 77 9.40 -12.30 19.13
CA ASP A 77 8.39 -11.70 20.00
C ASP A 77 7.16 -11.24 19.20
N ALA A 78 7.37 -10.58 18.06
CA ALA A 78 6.27 -10.16 17.19
C ALA A 78 5.48 -11.36 16.64
N LEU A 79 6.17 -12.42 16.20
CA LEU A 79 5.53 -13.65 15.74
C LEU A 79 4.75 -14.35 16.86
N ASN A 80 5.31 -14.47 18.07
CA ASN A 80 4.61 -15.05 19.21
C ASN A 80 3.36 -14.25 19.61
N ARG A 81 3.42 -12.93 19.60
CA ARG A 81 2.25 -12.05 19.84
C ARG A 81 1.18 -12.24 18.76
N MET A 82 1.59 -12.35 17.50
CA MET A 82 0.67 -12.65 16.40
C MET A 82 0.01 -14.02 16.59
N MET A 83 0.79 -15.09 16.90
CA MET A 83 0.25 -16.42 17.13
C MET A 83 -0.79 -16.44 18.27
N LYS A 84 -0.55 -15.70 19.37
CA LYS A 84 -1.53 -15.56 20.47
C LYS A 84 -2.86 -14.94 20.01
N LYS A 85 -2.84 -14.03 19.05
CA LYS A 85 -4.08 -13.43 18.50
C LYS A 85 -4.92 -14.45 17.72
N LEU A 86 -4.32 -15.55 17.27
CA LEU A 86 -5.01 -16.59 16.52
C LEU A 86 -5.70 -17.62 17.41
N GLU A 87 -5.33 -17.69 18.70
CA GLU A 87 -5.89 -18.67 19.64
C GLU A 87 -7.41 -18.52 19.77
N GLY A 88 -8.14 -19.61 19.57
CA GLY A 88 -9.59 -19.65 19.65
C GLY A 88 -10.36 -19.06 18.48
N LYS A 89 -9.67 -18.51 17.48
CA LYS A 89 -10.31 -17.97 16.26
C LYS A 89 -10.39 -19.00 15.15
N SER A 90 -11.43 -18.90 14.34
CA SER A 90 -11.51 -19.56 13.04
C SER A 90 -10.71 -18.74 12.04
N ILE A 91 -9.69 -19.34 11.40
CA ILE A 91 -8.76 -18.61 10.55
C ILE A 91 -8.60 -19.22 9.16
N TYR A 92 -8.29 -18.36 8.19
CA TYR A 92 -7.72 -18.70 6.91
C TYR A 92 -6.36 -18.00 6.78
N ILE A 93 -5.45 -18.59 5.98
CA ILE A 93 -4.15 -17.98 5.71
C ILE A 93 -3.93 -17.88 4.19
N ASP A 94 -3.28 -16.80 3.73
CA ASP A 94 -2.83 -16.64 2.35
C ASP A 94 -1.33 -16.30 2.34
N CYS A 95 -0.54 -17.20 1.73
CA CYS A 95 0.90 -17.00 1.54
C CYS A 95 1.14 -16.35 0.17
N ILE A 96 1.48 -15.08 0.19
CA ILE A 96 1.72 -14.30 -1.03
C ILE A 96 3.22 -14.17 -1.28
N ALA A 97 3.70 -14.82 -2.33
CA ALA A 97 5.11 -14.78 -2.70
C ALA A 97 5.32 -14.95 -4.20
N LYS A 98 5.86 -13.91 -4.87
CA LYS A 98 6.34 -14.01 -6.25
C LYS A 98 7.52 -14.99 -6.35
N ASN A 99 8.44 -14.89 -5.39
CA ASN A 99 9.54 -15.84 -5.19
C ASN A 99 9.41 -16.45 -3.80
N PHE A 100 9.05 -17.72 -3.72
CA PHE A 100 8.82 -18.44 -2.47
C PHE A 100 10.10 -18.68 -1.64
N GLU A 101 11.27 -18.38 -2.20
CA GLU A 101 12.54 -18.42 -1.46
C GLU A 101 12.79 -17.22 -0.55
N THR A 102 11.92 -16.19 -0.60
CA THR A 102 12.00 -15.04 0.33
C THR A 102 11.82 -15.53 1.76
N LEU A 103 12.78 -15.21 2.62
CA LEU A 103 12.91 -15.82 3.95
C LEU A 103 11.73 -15.49 4.86
N GLU A 104 11.33 -14.22 4.93
CA GLU A 104 10.31 -13.74 5.86
C GLU A 104 8.94 -14.39 5.64
N PRO A 105 8.35 -14.38 4.43
CA PRO A 105 7.08 -15.04 4.18
C PRO A 105 7.22 -16.56 4.21
N GLY A 106 8.31 -17.13 3.68
CA GLY A 106 8.52 -18.58 3.66
C GLY A 106 8.63 -19.19 5.04
N SER A 107 9.38 -18.57 5.96
CA SER A 107 9.52 -19.03 7.35
C SER A 107 8.21 -18.87 8.13
N SER A 108 7.52 -17.73 7.98
CA SER A 108 6.22 -17.49 8.61
C SER A 108 5.15 -18.45 8.10
N PHE A 109 5.13 -18.74 6.81
CA PHE A 109 4.21 -19.69 6.21
C PHE A 109 4.44 -21.11 6.77
N ARG A 110 5.69 -21.54 6.94
CA ARG A 110 6.01 -22.86 7.56
C ARG A 110 5.40 -22.96 8.96
N ILE A 111 5.57 -21.94 9.81
CA ILE A 111 5.06 -21.93 11.18
C ILE A 111 3.52 -21.93 11.17
N LEU A 112 2.92 -21.07 10.36
CA LEU A 112 1.46 -20.94 10.28
C LEU A 112 0.81 -22.20 9.67
N ARG A 113 1.41 -22.80 8.65
CA ARG A 113 0.94 -24.08 8.09
C ARG A 113 0.91 -25.19 9.14
N GLN A 114 1.98 -25.34 9.92
CA GLN A 114 2.02 -26.30 11.02
C GLN A 114 0.95 -26.00 12.09
N TYR A 115 0.69 -24.72 12.38
CA TYR A 115 -0.40 -24.32 13.26
C TYR A 115 -1.77 -24.71 12.68
N MET A 116 -2.01 -24.50 11.39
CA MET A 116 -3.23 -24.89 10.69
C MET A 116 -3.45 -26.41 10.74
N GLU A 117 -2.41 -27.18 10.43
CA GLU A 117 -2.44 -28.66 10.46
C GLU A 117 -2.77 -29.17 11.87
N LYS A 118 -2.17 -28.57 12.90
CA LYS A 118 -2.45 -28.92 14.30
C LYS A 118 -3.88 -28.57 14.71
N THR A 119 -4.41 -27.44 14.23
CA THR A 119 -5.73 -26.92 14.64
C THR A 119 -6.88 -27.58 13.89
N TYR A 120 -6.72 -27.83 12.58
CA TYR A 120 -7.81 -28.29 11.70
C TYR A 120 -7.61 -29.72 11.18
N GLY A 121 -6.48 -30.37 11.46
CA GLY A 121 -6.18 -31.72 11.00
C GLY A 121 -6.26 -31.84 9.47
N GLU A 122 -6.98 -32.85 9.00
CA GLU A 122 -7.15 -33.10 7.56
C GLU A 122 -7.87 -31.97 6.81
N GLU A 123 -8.68 -31.16 7.48
CA GLU A 123 -9.41 -30.04 6.90
C GLU A 123 -8.56 -28.77 6.72
N ALA A 124 -7.32 -28.76 7.23
CA ALA A 124 -6.43 -27.59 7.18
C ALA A 124 -6.21 -27.08 5.75
N HIS A 125 -6.08 -27.99 4.77
CA HIS A 125 -5.82 -27.67 3.37
C HIS A 125 -6.89 -26.74 2.75
N LYS A 126 -8.15 -26.83 3.19
CA LYS A 126 -9.26 -26.00 2.71
C LYS A 126 -9.16 -24.53 3.17
N ARG A 127 -8.32 -24.26 4.16
CA ARG A 127 -8.14 -22.95 4.77
C ARG A 127 -6.78 -22.32 4.49
N ILE A 128 -5.99 -22.99 3.66
CA ILE A 128 -4.67 -22.53 3.23
C ILE A 128 -4.73 -22.12 1.76
N ILE A 129 -4.42 -20.86 1.54
CA ILE A 129 -4.35 -20.21 0.23
C ILE A 129 -2.89 -19.87 -0.01
N ALA A 130 -2.47 -19.90 -1.25
CA ALA A 130 -1.20 -19.36 -1.68
C ALA A 130 -1.38 -18.58 -2.98
N THR A 131 -0.87 -17.35 -2.97
CA THR A 131 -0.84 -16.48 -4.14
C THR A 131 0.59 -16.42 -4.66
N GLY A 132 0.87 -17.11 -5.76
CA GLY A 132 2.22 -17.31 -6.27
C GLY A 132 2.31 -17.32 -7.78
N THR A 133 3.54 -17.36 -8.27
CA THR A 133 3.82 -17.43 -9.71
C THR A 133 3.54 -18.84 -10.25
N ILE A 134 2.90 -18.92 -11.41
CA ILE A 134 2.70 -20.18 -12.14
C ILE A 134 4.07 -20.81 -12.44
N GLY A 135 4.19 -22.12 -12.22
CA GLY A 135 5.43 -22.89 -12.37
C GLY A 135 6.39 -22.77 -11.21
N SER A 136 5.99 -22.11 -10.09
CA SER A 136 6.82 -21.97 -8.91
C SER A 136 6.73 -23.16 -7.96
N SER A 137 7.73 -23.29 -7.09
CA SER A 137 7.71 -24.29 -6.00
C SER A 137 6.52 -24.09 -5.02
N LEU A 138 5.93 -22.90 -4.98
CA LEU A 138 4.73 -22.64 -4.19
C LEU A 138 3.49 -23.28 -4.85
N GLU A 139 3.35 -23.19 -6.17
CA GLU A 139 2.29 -23.89 -6.90
C GLU A 139 2.42 -25.42 -6.79
N GLU A 140 3.65 -25.95 -6.92
CA GLU A 140 3.91 -27.38 -6.72
C GLU A 140 3.49 -27.84 -5.31
N LEU A 141 3.79 -27.01 -4.29
CA LEU A 141 3.39 -27.28 -2.91
C LEU A 141 1.85 -27.29 -2.78
N CYS A 142 1.15 -26.34 -3.40
CA CYS A 142 -0.31 -26.29 -3.38
C CYS A 142 -0.92 -27.51 -4.04
N THR A 143 -0.43 -27.89 -5.21
CA THR A 143 -0.88 -29.09 -5.93
C THR A 143 -0.67 -30.35 -5.10
N LYS A 144 0.49 -30.47 -4.45
CA LYS A 144 0.84 -31.65 -3.63
C LYS A 144 -0.03 -31.82 -2.39
N TYR A 145 -0.41 -30.70 -1.73
CA TYR A 145 -1.11 -30.74 -0.45
C TYR A 145 -2.58 -30.28 -0.54
N GLY A 146 -3.07 -29.96 -1.74
CA GLY A 146 -4.45 -29.59 -1.98
C GLY A 146 -4.80 -28.18 -1.48
N TYR A 147 -3.84 -27.25 -1.42
CA TYR A 147 -4.09 -25.86 -1.07
C TYR A 147 -4.69 -25.10 -2.25
N THR A 148 -5.47 -24.07 -1.96
CA THR A 148 -5.98 -23.16 -3.01
C THR A 148 -4.83 -22.31 -3.55
N PHE A 149 -4.63 -22.32 -4.86
CA PHE A 149 -3.62 -21.51 -5.54
C PHE A 149 -4.26 -20.39 -6.34
N LEU A 150 -3.73 -19.17 -6.17
CA LEU A 150 -4.05 -17.99 -6.96
C LEU A 150 -2.80 -17.47 -7.67
N GLU A 151 -2.98 -16.98 -8.87
CA GLU A 151 -1.86 -16.47 -9.66
C GLU A 151 -1.35 -15.11 -9.15
N PHE A 152 -0.03 -15.05 -8.95
CA PHE A 152 0.74 -13.81 -8.87
C PHE A 152 1.33 -13.54 -10.27
N PRO A 153 0.94 -12.44 -10.95
CA PRO A 153 1.38 -12.20 -12.33
C PRO A 153 2.90 -12.10 -12.48
N LEU A 154 3.45 -12.80 -13.45
CA LEU A 154 4.88 -12.74 -13.79
C LEU A 154 5.30 -11.35 -14.28
N ASN A 155 4.43 -10.73 -15.10
CA ASN A 155 4.66 -9.44 -15.74
C ASN A 155 4.29 -8.23 -14.86
N VAL A 156 4.08 -8.43 -13.54
CA VAL A 156 3.82 -7.37 -12.58
C VAL A 156 4.85 -7.42 -11.46
N GLY A 157 5.52 -6.29 -11.22
CA GLY A 157 6.43 -6.14 -10.07
C GLY A 157 5.70 -6.10 -8.74
N GLY A 158 6.34 -6.54 -7.63
CA GLY A 158 5.69 -6.61 -6.32
C GLY A 158 5.00 -5.29 -5.88
N ARG A 159 5.64 -4.16 -6.07
CA ARG A 159 5.10 -2.83 -5.71
C ARG A 159 4.01 -2.31 -6.64
N TYR A 160 3.70 -3.04 -7.73
CA TYR A 160 2.67 -2.71 -8.72
C TYR A 160 1.45 -3.63 -8.67
N THR A 161 1.32 -4.49 -7.66
CA THR A 161 0.32 -5.56 -7.60
C THR A 161 -1.05 -5.17 -7.03
N ALA A 162 -1.30 -3.88 -6.77
CA ALA A 162 -2.53 -3.43 -6.11
C ALA A 162 -3.83 -3.97 -6.77
N MET A 163 -3.89 -4.00 -8.11
CA MET A 163 -5.05 -4.44 -8.91
C MET A 163 -4.93 -5.89 -9.38
N THR A 164 -4.24 -6.75 -8.64
CA THR A 164 -4.12 -8.19 -8.91
C THR A 164 -4.67 -9.01 -7.74
N ASN A 165 -4.70 -10.33 -7.83
CA ASN A 165 -5.08 -11.21 -6.72
C ASN A 165 -4.37 -10.87 -5.42
N VAL A 166 -3.11 -10.41 -5.52
CA VAL A 166 -2.25 -10.04 -4.38
C VAL A 166 -2.87 -8.92 -3.52
N GLY A 167 -3.41 -7.89 -4.16
CA GLY A 167 -4.07 -6.78 -3.48
C GLY A 167 -5.55 -7.06 -3.21
N LEU A 168 -6.25 -7.57 -4.24
CA LEU A 168 -7.71 -7.61 -4.25
C LEU A 168 -8.32 -8.64 -3.31
N LEU A 169 -7.72 -9.85 -3.17
CA LEU A 169 -8.30 -10.87 -2.29
C LEU A 169 -8.36 -10.41 -0.82
N PRO A 170 -7.26 -9.97 -0.18
CA PRO A 170 -7.33 -9.53 1.21
C PRO A 170 -8.23 -8.30 1.41
N MET A 171 -8.32 -7.41 0.43
CA MET A 171 -9.26 -6.28 0.46
C MET A 171 -10.70 -6.75 0.42
N ALA A 172 -11.05 -7.71 -0.45
CA ALA A 172 -12.40 -8.29 -0.54
C ALA A 172 -12.77 -9.02 0.75
N VAL A 173 -11.84 -9.77 1.36
CA VAL A 173 -12.05 -10.42 2.66
C VAL A 173 -12.29 -9.39 3.77
N ALA A 174 -11.64 -8.23 3.71
CA ALA A 174 -11.85 -7.13 4.64
C ALA A 174 -13.19 -6.37 4.42
N GLY A 175 -13.99 -6.77 3.42
CA GLY A 175 -15.29 -6.17 3.11
C GLY A 175 -15.22 -4.95 2.19
N ILE A 176 -14.07 -4.67 1.62
CA ILE A 176 -13.87 -3.51 0.75
C ILE A 176 -14.48 -3.79 -0.62
N ASP A 177 -15.19 -2.80 -1.17
CA ASP A 177 -15.72 -2.83 -2.52
C ASP A 177 -14.56 -2.79 -3.55
N ILE A 178 -14.10 -3.99 -3.94
CA ILE A 178 -13.01 -4.14 -4.92
C ILE A 178 -13.42 -3.72 -6.33
N ARG A 179 -14.74 -3.69 -6.65
CA ARG A 179 -15.22 -3.19 -7.93
C ARG A 179 -15.08 -1.68 -8.02
N ALA A 180 -15.47 -0.98 -6.97
CA ALA A 180 -15.27 0.47 -6.88
C ALA A 180 -13.77 0.82 -6.95
N LEU A 181 -12.92 0.08 -6.24
CA LEU A 181 -11.47 0.27 -6.26
C LEU A 181 -10.90 0.10 -7.68
N VAL A 182 -11.24 -0.99 -8.35
CA VAL A 182 -10.78 -1.27 -9.72
C VAL A 182 -11.35 -0.26 -10.71
N GLN A 183 -12.61 0.18 -10.53
CA GLN A 183 -13.20 1.22 -11.36
C GLN A 183 -12.44 2.53 -11.23
N GLY A 184 -12.06 2.93 -10.01
CA GLY A 184 -11.22 4.10 -9.78
C GLY A 184 -9.87 4.01 -10.50
N ALA A 185 -9.22 2.84 -10.45
CA ALA A 185 -7.98 2.60 -11.19
C ALA A 185 -8.16 2.68 -12.71
N LYS A 186 -9.23 2.09 -13.25
CA LYS A 186 -9.58 2.15 -14.69
C LYS A 186 -9.85 3.58 -15.16
N ASP A 187 -10.59 4.35 -14.38
CA ASP A 187 -10.91 5.75 -14.73
C ASP A 187 -9.64 6.61 -14.71
N MET A 188 -8.76 6.39 -13.73
CA MET A 188 -7.46 7.07 -13.71
C MET A 188 -6.55 6.59 -14.86
N GLN A 189 -6.52 5.29 -15.18
CA GLN A 189 -5.83 4.75 -16.34
C GLN A 189 -6.28 5.47 -17.61
N LYS A 190 -7.58 5.52 -17.85
CA LYS A 190 -8.15 6.21 -19.00
C LYS A 190 -7.72 7.68 -19.03
N ARG A 191 -7.85 8.37 -17.91
CA ARG A 191 -7.50 9.78 -17.80
C ARG A 191 -6.04 10.05 -18.18
N VAL A 192 -5.08 9.34 -17.58
CA VAL A 192 -3.65 9.59 -17.83
C VAL A 192 -3.15 9.10 -19.18
N HIS A 193 -3.92 8.23 -19.88
CA HIS A 193 -3.60 7.79 -21.24
C HIS A 193 -4.23 8.66 -22.33
N GLU A 194 -5.37 9.31 -22.08
CA GLU A 194 -6.10 10.11 -23.06
C GLU A 194 -5.79 11.61 -22.97
N GLU A 195 -5.42 12.13 -21.79
CA GLU A 195 -5.10 13.55 -21.63
C GLU A 195 -3.79 13.94 -22.33
N SER A 196 -3.76 15.14 -22.91
CA SER A 196 -2.51 15.70 -23.46
C SER A 196 -1.46 15.87 -22.35
N ALA A 197 -0.18 15.81 -22.70
CA ALA A 197 0.91 15.92 -21.72
C ALA A 197 0.81 17.19 -20.83
N GLU A 198 0.29 18.29 -21.37
CA GLU A 198 0.12 19.56 -20.67
C GLU A 198 -0.97 19.50 -19.57
N ASN A 199 -2.01 18.67 -19.76
CA ASN A 199 -3.13 18.54 -18.84
C ASN A 199 -3.02 17.26 -17.97
N ASN A 200 -2.07 16.40 -18.27
CA ASN A 200 -1.91 15.11 -17.62
C ASN A 200 -1.24 15.25 -16.25
N ILE A 201 -2.00 15.03 -15.20
CA ILE A 201 -1.56 15.20 -13.83
C ILE A 201 -0.37 14.29 -13.46
N ALA A 202 -0.27 13.08 -14.03
CA ALA A 202 0.83 12.17 -13.77
C ALA A 202 2.13 12.66 -14.43
N TYR A 203 2.05 13.21 -15.64
CA TYR A 203 3.20 13.87 -16.30
C TYR A 203 3.64 15.11 -15.54
N GLN A 204 2.69 15.96 -15.13
CA GLN A 204 2.98 17.17 -14.36
C GLN A 204 3.71 16.81 -13.05
N TYR A 205 3.19 15.84 -12.31
CA TYR A 205 3.80 15.40 -11.06
C TYR A 205 5.20 14.81 -11.28
N ALA A 206 5.37 13.92 -12.27
CA ALA A 206 6.67 13.33 -12.60
C ALA A 206 7.70 14.40 -13.03
N CYS A 207 7.28 15.37 -13.84
CA CYS A 207 8.13 16.48 -14.28
C CYS A 207 8.55 17.37 -13.12
N LEU A 208 7.61 17.77 -12.24
CA LEU A 208 7.89 18.62 -11.07
C LEU A 208 8.85 17.93 -10.11
N ARG A 209 8.68 16.65 -9.83
CA ARG A 209 9.61 15.86 -9.02
C ARG A 209 11.04 15.93 -9.57
N ASN A 210 11.19 15.68 -10.88
CA ASN A 210 12.50 15.69 -11.53
C ASN A 210 13.09 17.10 -11.61
N LEU A 211 12.26 18.14 -11.75
CA LEU A 211 12.70 19.53 -11.69
C LEU A 211 13.27 19.85 -10.30
N TYR A 212 12.54 19.53 -9.23
CA TYR A 212 13.01 19.75 -7.86
C TYR A 212 14.28 18.93 -7.58
N TYR A 213 14.38 17.72 -8.09
CA TYR A 213 15.62 16.94 -7.98
C TYR A 213 16.81 17.65 -8.64
N GLN A 214 16.63 18.25 -9.82
CA GLN A 214 17.67 19.04 -10.49
C GLN A 214 18.03 20.31 -9.71
N GLU A 215 17.06 20.94 -9.04
CA GLU A 215 17.28 22.11 -8.18
C GLU A 215 17.92 21.78 -6.83
N GLY A 216 18.15 20.51 -6.54
CA GLY A 216 18.89 20.09 -5.33
C GLY A 216 18.02 19.52 -4.21
N TYR A 217 16.71 19.45 -4.35
CA TYR A 217 15.86 18.76 -3.40
C TYR A 217 16.11 17.25 -3.48
N ARG A 218 16.18 16.58 -2.35
CA ARG A 218 16.55 15.16 -2.24
C ARG A 218 15.52 14.31 -1.51
N VAL A 219 14.58 14.95 -0.88
CA VAL A 219 13.55 14.30 -0.08
C VAL A 219 12.19 14.81 -0.52
N GLU A 220 11.27 13.89 -0.80
CA GLU A 220 9.85 14.21 -0.92
C GLU A 220 9.10 13.72 0.30
N MET A 221 8.32 14.60 0.92
CA MET A 221 7.44 14.23 2.00
C MET A 221 5.99 14.21 1.52
N LEU A 222 5.37 13.02 1.57
CA LEU A 222 3.93 12.88 1.31
C LEU A 222 3.17 13.03 2.63
N SER A 223 2.31 14.04 2.71
CA SER A 223 1.65 14.44 3.95
C SER A 223 0.13 14.50 3.80
N SER A 224 -0.59 14.22 4.87
CA SER A 224 -2.05 14.42 4.94
C SER A 224 -2.49 14.69 6.38
N PHE A 225 -3.65 15.31 6.52
CA PHE A 225 -4.38 15.48 7.78
C PHE A 225 -5.36 14.32 8.06
N GLU A 226 -5.33 13.28 7.21
CA GLU A 226 -6.15 12.07 7.36
C GLU A 226 -5.26 10.88 7.74
N PRO A 227 -5.31 10.40 9.00
CA PRO A 227 -4.46 9.31 9.49
C PRO A 227 -4.73 7.97 8.81
N GLN A 228 -5.84 7.84 8.08
CA GLN A 228 -6.17 6.69 7.26
C GLN A 228 -5.11 6.42 6.17
N PHE A 229 -4.32 7.42 5.75
CA PHE A 229 -3.22 7.24 4.81
C PHE A 229 -1.95 6.61 5.42
N ARG A 230 -1.88 6.37 6.72
CA ARG A 230 -0.70 5.82 7.42
C ARG A 230 -0.04 4.63 6.71
N PHE A 231 -0.82 3.66 6.30
CA PHE A 231 -0.30 2.48 5.60
C PHE A 231 -0.18 2.68 4.09
N PHE A 232 -0.91 3.62 3.52
CA PHE A 232 -0.71 4.05 2.14
C PHE A 232 0.67 4.68 1.94
N TYR A 233 1.17 5.45 2.90
CA TYR A 233 2.54 5.98 2.87
C TYR A 233 3.58 4.87 2.75
N LYS A 234 3.41 3.75 3.42
CA LYS A 234 4.36 2.62 3.34
C LYS A 234 4.42 2.01 1.95
N TRP A 235 3.27 1.89 1.28
CA TRP A 235 3.22 1.46 -0.11
C TRP A 235 3.86 2.51 -1.04
N TRP A 236 3.53 3.78 -0.88
CA TRP A 236 4.06 4.88 -1.68
C TRP A 236 5.58 5.03 -1.52
N ILE A 237 6.09 4.93 -0.29
CA ILE A 237 7.54 4.92 0.01
C ILE A 237 8.22 3.77 -0.73
N GLN A 238 7.68 2.55 -0.65
CA GLN A 238 8.23 1.41 -1.37
C GLN A 238 8.20 1.65 -2.88
N LEU A 239 7.09 2.13 -3.42
CA LEU A 239 6.94 2.38 -4.85
C LEU A 239 8.06 3.29 -5.37
N PHE A 240 8.26 4.44 -4.76
CA PHE A 240 9.24 5.42 -5.24
C PHE A 240 10.69 5.05 -4.86
N ALA A 241 10.94 4.66 -3.61
CA ALA A 241 12.30 4.32 -3.18
C ALA A 241 12.91 3.17 -3.98
N GLU A 242 12.14 2.10 -4.16
CA GLU A 242 12.59 0.88 -4.85
C GLU A 242 12.62 1.07 -6.38
N SER A 243 11.84 1.99 -6.94
CA SER A 243 11.84 2.29 -8.38
C SER A 243 12.90 3.30 -8.77
N GLU A 244 13.05 4.40 -8.06
CA GLU A 244 13.95 5.51 -8.39
C GLU A 244 15.36 5.39 -7.79
N GLY A 245 15.50 4.78 -6.60
CA GLY A 245 16.75 4.71 -5.84
C GLY A 245 17.81 3.81 -6.46
N LYS A 246 18.37 4.21 -7.62
CA LYS A 246 19.30 3.43 -8.42
C LYS A 246 20.39 4.31 -9.02
N GLU A 247 21.56 3.75 -9.31
CA GLU A 247 22.65 4.45 -10.00
C GLU A 247 23.07 5.76 -9.31
N ASN A 248 23.00 5.80 -7.98
CA ASN A 248 23.23 6.99 -7.13
C ASN A 248 22.24 8.16 -7.43
N LYS A 249 21.08 7.87 -7.97
CA LYS A 249 19.99 8.79 -8.24
C LYS A 249 18.79 8.48 -7.34
N GLY A 250 17.78 9.34 -7.38
CA GLY A 250 16.49 9.16 -6.72
C GLY A 250 16.20 10.23 -5.68
N ILE A 251 14.91 10.43 -5.45
CA ILE A 251 14.37 11.28 -4.38
C ILE A 251 13.96 10.37 -3.24
N PHE A 252 14.46 10.63 -2.03
CA PHE A 252 14.15 9.78 -0.88
C PHE A 252 12.72 10.08 -0.38
N PRO A 253 11.79 9.13 -0.45
CA PRO A 253 10.42 9.35 -0.02
C PRO A 253 10.28 9.19 1.49
N VAL A 254 9.60 10.15 2.12
CA VAL A 254 9.19 10.11 3.53
C VAL A 254 7.71 10.47 3.64
N ALA A 255 7.12 10.31 4.82
CA ALA A 255 5.72 10.66 5.05
C ALA A 255 5.58 11.61 6.25
N GLY A 256 4.46 12.35 6.26
CA GLY A 256 4.04 13.21 7.36
C GLY A 256 2.58 12.97 7.73
N GLU A 257 2.33 12.51 8.96
CA GLU A 257 0.98 12.38 9.51
C GLU A 257 0.63 13.63 10.31
N PHE A 258 -0.12 14.51 9.72
CA PHE A 258 -0.55 15.76 10.35
C PHE A 258 -1.95 15.61 10.99
N SER A 259 -2.21 16.31 12.05
CA SER A 259 -1.43 17.38 12.74
C SER A 259 -0.35 16.89 13.71
N GLU A 260 -0.33 15.59 14.09
CA GLU A 260 0.57 15.08 15.13
C GLU A 260 2.05 15.43 14.85
N GLU A 261 2.54 15.13 13.64
CA GLU A 261 3.95 15.32 13.30
C GLU A 261 4.34 16.77 13.00
N LEU A 262 3.38 17.72 12.96
CA LEU A 262 3.72 19.14 13.00
C LEU A 262 4.44 19.51 14.31
N HIS A 263 4.17 18.77 15.40
CA HIS A 263 4.84 18.93 16.70
C HIS A 263 6.22 18.27 16.78
N SER A 264 6.71 17.72 15.67
CA SER A 264 8.03 17.08 15.57
C SER A 264 8.78 17.58 14.33
N VAL A 265 8.43 17.09 13.13
CA VAL A 265 9.13 17.45 11.89
C VAL A 265 8.83 18.87 11.42
N GLY A 266 7.76 19.48 11.90
CA GLY A 266 7.39 20.85 11.54
C GLY A 266 8.49 21.88 11.79
N GLN A 267 9.28 21.71 12.85
CA GLN A 267 10.45 22.57 13.11
C GLN A 267 11.51 22.44 12.01
N PHE A 268 11.80 21.22 11.56
CA PHE A 268 12.78 21.00 10.49
C PHE A 268 12.30 21.58 9.16
N ILE A 269 11.01 21.42 8.86
CA ILE A 269 10.39 21.96 7.65
C ILE A 269 10.52 23.50 7.61
N GLN A 270 10.30 24.16 8.75
CA GLN A 270 10.32 25.62 8.84
C GLN A 270 11.73 26.23 8.89
N ASP A 271 12.72 25.55 9.44
CA ASP A 271 14.01 26.15 9.78
C ASP A 271 15.20 25.19 9.58
N GLY A 272 14.99 23.99 9.03
CA GLY A 272 16.04 23.02 8.76
C GLY A 272 16.70 23.20 7.40
N SER A 273 17.51 22.21 6.99
CA SER A 273 18.17 22.20 5.68
C SER A 273 17.15 22.16 4.54
N PRO A 274 17.32 22.97 3.47
CA PRO A 274 16.35 23.07 2.37
C PRO A 274 16.52 21.91 1.38
N ILE A 275 16.26 20.68 1.83
CA ILE A 275 16.43 19.46 1.03
C ILE A 275 15.09 18.77 0.71
N ILE A 276 13.99 19.26 1.31
CA ILE A 276 12.66 18.67 1.23
C ILE A 276 11.79 19.50 0.29
N PHE A 277 10.97 18.83 -0.54
CA PHE A 277 9.71 19.37 -1.05
C PHE A 277 8.57 18.52 -0.53
N GLU A 278 7.37 19.10 -0.46
CA GLU A 278 6.23 18.43 0.17
C GLU A 278 5.08 18.27 -0.81
N THR A 279 4.44 17.09 -0.76
CA THR A 279 3.24 16.77 -1.51
C THR A 279 2.12 16.46 -0.53
N PHE A 280 1.07 17.28 -0.51
CA PHE A 280 -0.10 17.07 0.33
C PHE A 280 -1.15 16.21 -0.37
N LEU A 281 -1.71 15.22 0.32
CA LEU A 281 -2.97 14.59 -0.04
C LEU A 281 -4.08 15.33 0.69
N ASP A 282 -4.87 16.10 -0.04
CA ASP A 282 -6.00 16.87 0.49
C ASP A 282 -7.32 16.17 0.16
N VAL A 283 -7.98 15.59 1.17
CA VAL A 283 -9.32 15.03 1.02
C VAL A 283 -10.31 16.18 0.99
N THR A 284 -11.06 16.30 -0.11
CA THR A 284 -11.90 17.48 -0.36
C THR A 284 -13.35 17.32 0.09
N LYS A 285 -13.80 16.08 0.34
CA LYS A 285 -15.15 15.78 0.79
C LYS A 285 -15.13 15.03 2.13
N GLN A 286 -15.94 15.51 3.04
CA GLN A 286 -16.06 14.97 4.39
C GLN A 286 -16.69 13.57 4.39
N ASN A 287 -16.02 12.61 5.06
CA ASN A 287 -16.55 11.26 5.25
C ASN A 287 -17.47 11.13 6.47
N SER A 288 -17.24 11.96 7.50
CA SER A 288 -18.01 11.94 8.74
C SER A 288 -18.04 13.31 9.38
N SER A 289 -19.02 13.57 10.23
CA SER A 289 -19.20 14.82 10.97
C SER A 289 -19.03 14.58 12.47
N LEU A 290 -18.33 15.48 13.13
CA LEU A 290 -18.20 15.54 14.60
C LEU A 290 -18.24 16.99 15.04
N ILE A 291 -19.37 17.40 15.59
CA ILE A 291 -19.58 18.78 16.07
C ILE A 291 -19.05 18.93 17.49
N VAL A 292 -18.28 19.97 17.74
CA VAL A 292 -17.88 20.37 19.09
C VAL A 292 -19.09 20.93 19.81
N ALA A 293 -19.61 20.20 20.79
CA ALA A 293 -20.74 20.65 21.56
C ALA A 293 -20.34 21.86 22.45
N PRO A 294 -21.20 22.89 22.59
CA PRO A 294 -20.96 23.96 23.54
C PRO A 294 -20.81 23.43 24.98
N ASP A 295 -19.84 23.96 25.71
CA ASP A 295 -19.63 23.62 27.12
C ASP A 295 -19.75 24.88 28.00
N GLU A 296 -20.42 24.78 29.15
CA GLU A 296 -20.52 25.86 30.14
C GLU A 296 -19.22 26.11 30.90
N LYS A 297 -18.25 25.19 30.80
CA LYS A 297 -16.92 25.34 31.40
C LYS A 297 -16.05 26.24 30.55
N GLU A 298 -15.40 27.21 31.17
CA GLU A 298 -14.35 27.99 30.51
C GLU A 298 -13.03 27.22 30.44
N ASP A 299 -12.88 26.45 29.37
CA ASP A 299 -11.67 25.62 29.11
C ASP A 299 -10.73 26.25 28.08
N TYR A 300 -10.99 27.48 27.67
CA TYR A 300 -10.29 28.23 26.61
C TYR A 300 -10.53 27.73 25.18
N PHE A 301 -11.44 26.78 24.96
CA PHE A 301 -11.79 26.25 23.65
C PHE A 301 -13.20 26.65 23.18
N ASN A 302 -13.89 27.55 23.86
CA ASN A 302 -15.24 28.02 23.50
C ASN A 302 -15.33 28.61 22.08
N TYR A 303 -14.19 29.02 21.48
CA TYR A 303 -14.13 29.46 20.09
C TYR A 303 -14.37 28.34 19.08
N LEU A 304 -14.39 27.07 19.53
CA LEU A 304 -14.69 25.86 18.73
C LEU A 304 -16.17 25.47 18.82
N ASP A 305 -16.95 26.03 19.73
CA ASP A 305 -18.35 25.69 19.94
C ASP A 305 -19.15 25.74 18.64
N GLY A 306 -19.83 24.64 18.35
CA GLY A 306 -20.65 24.47 17.16
C GLY A 306 -19.85 24.21 15.86
N LYS A 307 -18.54 24.20 15.89
CA LYS A 307 -17.72 23.86 14.71
C LYS A 307 -17.67 22.35 14.48
N ASP A 308 -17.67 21.96 13.21
CA ASP A 308 -17.34 20.60 12.83
C ASP A 308 -15.81 20.38 12.88
N PHE A 309 -15.38 19.22 13.38
CA PHE A 309 -13.95 18.83 13.33
C PHE A 309 -13.38 18.83 11.91
N TRP A 310 -14.22 18.64 10.90
CA TRP A 310 -13.83 18.81 9.50
C TRP A 310 -13.39 20.24 9.19
N GLU A 311 -14.12 21.25 9.67
CA GLU A 311 -13.75 22.66 9.51
C GLU A 311 -12.42 22.96 10.22
N ILE A 312 -12.23 22.40 11.41
CA ILE A 312 -11.00 22.55 12.19
C ILE A 312 -9.81 21.90 11.47
N ASN A 313 -9.99 20.67 10.94
CA ASN A 313 -9.01 19.95 10.14
C ASN A 313 -8.60 20.78 8.91
N LYS A 314 -9.57 21.29 8.14
CA LYS A 314 -9.30 22.12 6.96
C LYS A 314 -8.62 23.45 7.28
N ALA A 315 -8.98 24.07 8.39
CA ALA A 315 -8.30 25.28 8.85
C ALA A 315 -6.82 24.99 9.18
N ALA A 316 -6.54 23.87 9.86
CA ALA A 316 -5.18 23.43 10.14
C ALA A 316 -4.40 23.09 8.86
N TYR A 317 -5.00 22.36 7.92
CA TYR A 317 -4.42 22.05 6.62
C TYR A 317 -4.03 23.32 5.85
N HIS A 318 -4.95 24.25 5.64
CA HIS A 318 -4.67 25.48 4.90
C HIS A 318 -3.61 26.36 5.57
N ALA A 319 -3.62 26.44 6.90
CA ALA A 319 -2.59 27.16 7.65
C ALA A 319 -1.21 26.51 7.47
N THR A 320 -1.14 25.18 7.49
CA THR A 320 0.11 24.44 7.30
C THR A 320 0.66 24.61 5.89
N VAL A 321 -0.17 24.42 4.85
CA VAL A 321 0.25 24.67 3.46
C VAL A 321 0.74 26.09 3.27
N THR A 322 0.04 27.09 3.84
CA THR A 322 0.44 28.48 3.78
C THR A 322 1.79 28.75 4.45
N ALA A 323 2.07 28.10 5.58
CA ALA A 323 3.33 28.26 6.30
C ALA A 323 4.49 27.55 5.56
N HIS A 324 4.27 26.30 5.16
CA HIS A 324 5.29 25.49 4.51
C HIS A 324 5.67 26.03 3.13
N SER A 325 4.71 26.46 2.32
CA SER A 325 4.95 27.03 0.98
C SER A 325 5.81 28.30 0.95
N LYS A 326 6.01 28.96 2.09
CA LYS A 326 6.97 30.07 2.23
C LYS A 326 8.42 29.61 2.39
N LYS A 327 8.64 28.33 2.63
CA LYS A 327 9.96 27.75 2.96
C LYS A 327 10.44 26.72 1.95
N LEU A 328 9.52 25.92 1.41
CA LEU A 328 9.82 24.83 0.49
C LEU A 328 8.73 24.70 -0.59
N PRO A 329 9.02 24.07 -1.73
CA PRO A 329 7.99 23.78 -2.72
C PRO A 329 6.93 22.85 -2.13
N CYS A 330 5.66 23.22 -2.29
CA CYS A 330 4.52 22.42 -1.91
C CYS A 330 3.67 22.09 -3.12
N LEU A 331 3.26 20.83 -3.24
CA LEU A 331 2.29 20.32 -4.19
C LEU A 331 1.04 19.88 -3.43
N THR A 332 -0.12 19.93 -4.08
CA THR A 332 -1.35 19.35 -3.54
C THR A 332 -1.96 18.42 -4.55
N ILE A 333 -2.30 17.22 -4.10
CA ILE A 333 -3.10 16.24 -4.82
C ILE A 333 -4.46 16.17 -4.12
N GLU A 334 -5.49 16.66 -4.80
CA GLU A 334 -6.86 16.60 -4.30
C GLU A 334 -7.41 15.18 -4.44
N VAL A 335 -7.93 14.65 -3.34
CA VAL A 335 -8.61 13.36 -3.25
C VAL A 335 -10.07 13.61 -2.94
N GLY A 336 -11.01 13.11 -3.74
CA GLY A 336 -12.43 13.40 -3.59
C GLY A 336 -12.95 13.05 -2.19
N GLU A 337 -12.85 11.79 -1.81
CA GLU A 337 -13.18 11.28 -0.48
C GLU A 337 -12.37 10.03 -0.14
N LEU A 338 -12.39 9.60 1.11
CA LEU A 338 -11.71 8.37 1.55
C LEU A 338 -12.63 7.17 1.32
N ASP A 339 -12.54 6.58 0.14
CA ASP A 339 -13.25 5.38 -0.25
C ASP A 339 -12.41 4.49 -1.18
N ALA A 340 -12.93 3.31 -1.50
CA ALA A 340 -12.25 2.35 -2.36
C ALA A 340 -11.96 2.92 -3.76
N TYR A 341 -12.89 3.69 -4.34
CA TYR A 341 -12.75 4.28 -5.66
C TYR A 341 -11.54 5.24 -5.73
N HIS A 342 -11.42 6.16 -4.78
CA HIS A 342 -10.32 7.13 -4.76
C HIS A 342 -8.97 6.47 -4.41
N PHE A 343 -8.95 5.42 -3.57
CA PHE A 343 -7.74 4.62 -3.40
C PHE A 343 -7.30 3.94 -4.72
N GLY A 344 -8.26 3.44 -5.50
CA GLY A 344 -7.98 2.91 -6.85
C GLY A 344 -7.35 3.95 -7.78
N GLN A 345 -7.90 5.18 -7.78
CA GLN A 345 -7.32 6.30 -8.54
C GLN A 345 -5.90 6.63 -8.07
N LEU A 346 -5.66 6.69 -6.76
CA LEU A 346 -4.33 6.99 -6.19
C LEU A 346 -3.30 5.92 -6.56
N PHE A 347 -3.67 4.64 -6.51
CA PHE A 347 -2.76 3.56 -6.91
C PHE A 347 -2.31 3.73 -8.35
N TYR A 348 -3.24 3.85 -9.28
CA TYR A 348 -2.87 3.96 -10.70
C TYR A 348 -2.10 5.25 -11.00
N PHE A 349 -2.54 6.38 -10.43
CA PHE A 349 -1.87 7.66 -10.56
C PHE A 349 -0.40 7.58 -10.13
N PHE A 350 -0.12 7.11 -8.91
CA PHE A 350 1.25 7.06 -8.42
C PHE A 350 2.11 6.01 -9.12
N GLN A 351 1.56 4.86 -9.49
CA GLN A 351 2.27 3.86 -10.29
C GLN A 351 2.72 4.43 -11.63
N PHE A 352 1.82 5.11 -12.33
CA PHE A 352 2.10 5.70 -13.63
C PHE A 352 3.07 6.88 -13.52
N ALA A 353 2.87 7.77 -12.55
CA ALA A 353 3.76 8.89 -12.28
C ALA A 353 5.17 8.43 -11.87
N CYS A 354 5.28 7.38 -11.06
CA CYS A 354 6.57 6.79 -10.69
C CYS A 354 7.30 6.21 -11.92
N TYR A 355 6.59 5.49 -12.76
CA TYR A 355 7.13 4.97 -14.03
C TYR A 355 7.67 6.09 -14.91
N LEU A 356 6.90 7.18 -15.09
CA LEU A 356 7.32 8.36 -15.83
C LEU A 356 8.53 9.05 -15.21
N SER A 357 8.53 9.22 -13.90
CA SER A 357 9.65 9.83 -13.16
C SER A 357 10.94 9.03 -13.36
N CYS A 358 10.87 7.70 -13.26
CA CYS A 358 12.00 6.82 -13.57
C CYS A 358 12.50 6.98 -15.00
N LYS A 359 11.59 7.13 -15.98
CA LYS A 359 11.95 7.37 -17.40
C LYS A 359 12.68 8.69 -17.58
N ILE A 360 12.21 9.76 -16.96
CA ILE A 360 12.86 11.09 -17.01
C ILE A 360 14.24 11.00 -16.35
N MET A 361 14.35 10.32 -15.21
CA MET A 361 15.59 10.15 -14.46
C MET A 361 16.59 9.20 -15.14
N GLY A 362 16.12 8.39 -16.10
CA GLY A 362 16.91 7.42 -16.85
C GLY A 362 17.31 6.20 -16.03
N VAL A 363 16.40 5.70 -15.16
CA VAL A 363 16.59 4.48 -14.36
C VAL A 363 15.52 3.43 -14.66
N ASN A 364 15.82 2.16 -14.37
CA ASN A 364 14.85 1.07 -14.51
C ASN A 364 13.84 1.08 -13.35
N ALA A 365 12.56 1.28 -13.63
CA ALA A 365 11.49 1.32 -12.63
C ALA A 365 11.20 -0.05 -11.96
N PHE A 366 11.64 -1.18 -12.52
CA PHE A 366 11.09 -2.49 -12.19
C PHE A 366 12.04 -3.47 -11.49
N ASP A 367 13.36 -3.27 -11.59
CA ASP A 367 14.35 -4.08 -10.87
C ASP A 367 14.70 -3.50 -9.49
N GLN A 368 15.47 -4.25 -8.70
CA GLN A 368 15.95 -3.84 -7.38
C GLN A 368 17.32 -4.48 -7.08
N PRO A 369 18.38 -4.14 -7.84
CA PRO A 369 19.69 -4.80 -7.69
C PRO A 369 20.37 -4.54 -6.34
N GLY A 370 20.02 -3.44 -5.66
CA GLY A 370 20.63 -3.04 -4.41
C GLY A 370 20.37 -3.97 -3.21
N VAL A 371 19.30 -4.79 -3.28
CA VAL A 371 18.93 -5.69 -2.18
C VAL A 371 19.53 -7.09 -2.28
N GLU A 372 20.25 -7.41 -3.35
CA GLU A 372 20.78 -8.77 -3.55
C GLU A 372 21.95 -9.10 -2.61
N ALA A 373 22.77 -8.11 -2.25
CA ALA A 373 23.94 -8.33 -1.41
C ALA A 373 23.60 -8.84 0.00
N TYR A 374 22.62 -8.21 0.68
CA TYR A 374 22.24 -8.64 2.03
C TYR A 374 21.59 -10.03 2.03
N LYS A 375 20.83 -10.37 0.99
CA LYS A 375 20.20 -11.69 0.86
C LYS A 375 21.24 -12.80 0.79
N LYS A 376 22.30 -12.59 0.01
CA LYS A 376 23.42 -13.53 -0.09
C LYS A 376 24.04 -13.79 1.27
N TRP A 377 24.43 -12.76 1.99
CA TRP A 377 25.04 -12.91 3.32
C TRP A 377 24.12 -13.54 4.35
N MET A 378 22.84 -13.22 4.30
CA MET A 378 21.82 -13.83 5.17
C MET A 378 21.71 -15.34 4.91
N PHE A 379 21.61 -15.77 3.65
CA PHE A 379 21.53 -17.19 3.32
C PHE A 379 22.80 -17.94 3.67
N GLU A 380 23.99 -17.39 3.41
CA GLU A 380 25.27 -17.96 3.84
C GLU A 380 25.32 -18.16 5.37
N ALA A 381 24.87 -17.17 6.15
CA ALA A 381 24.81 -17.27 7.61
C ALA A 381 23.83 -18.33 8.13
N LEU A 382 22.80 -18.66 7.34
CA LEU A 382 21.78 -19.68 7.64
C LEU A 382 22.14 -21.06 7.08
N GLY A 383 23.25 -21.20 6.37
CA GLY A 383 23.74 -22.48 5.81
C GLY A 383 23.05 -22.91 4.51
N LYS A 384 22.51 -21.95 3.73
CA LYS A 384 21.91 -22.15 2.40
C LYS A 384 22.83 -21.68 1.28
#